data_70d9de81ac205b68752f5251c9c80a41
#
_entry.id   70d9de81ac205b68752f5251c9c80a41
#
_cell.length_a   1.000
_cell.length_b   1.000
_cell.length_c   1.000
_cell.angle_alpha   90.00
_cell.angle_beta   90.00
_cell.angle_gamma   90.00
#
_symmetry.space_group_name_H-M   'P 1'
#
loop_
_entity.id
_entity.type
_entity.pdbx_description
1 polymer ?
#
loop_
_entity_poly.entity_id
_entity_poly.type
_entity_poly.pdbx_seq_one_letter_code
_entity_poly.pdbx_strand_id
1 'polypeptide(L)'
;MRALIEERGGKDASHLLAEVDGIVKREAELAERQADLEEQTSEAERAALSRSSTQAQASLDRASTAEDRRLYERQLEVLKRREEAIVKATRVRERLRIRREMAEHQVKQLRLDLSRGAAVSLDVPELSSR
;
A
#
# COMPACT_ATOMS: atom_id res chain seq x y z
N MET A 1 -3.02 3.71 -45.85
CA MET A 1 -3.64 4.55 -44.82
C MET A 1 -4.44 3.75 -43.78
N ARG A 2 -5.32 2.84 -44.20
CA ARG A 2 -6.07 1.99 -43.26
C ARG A 2 -5.19 1.13 -42.35
N ALA A 3 -4.15 0.49 -42.93
CA ALA A 3 -3.23 -0.33 -42.15
C ALA A 3 -2.44 0.45 -41.07
N LEU A 4 -2.08 1.69 -41.34
CA LEU A 4 -1.42 2.56 -40.37
C LEU A 4 -2.34 2.99 -39.24
N ILE A 5 -3.63 3.23 -39.53
CA ILE A 5 -4.64 3.60 -38.52
C ILE A 5 -4.98 2.40 -37.63
N GLU A 6 -5.10 1.21 -38.22
CA GLU A 6 -5.34 -0.04 -37.47
C GLU A 6 -4.12 -0.41 -36.61
N GLU A 7 -2.88 -0.24 -37.11
CA GLU A 7 -1.66 -0.41 -36.34
C GLU A 7 -1.57 0.55 -35.15
N ARG A 8 -1.92 1.81 -35.32
CA ARG A 8 -1.96 2.79 -34.25
C ARG A 8 -3.04 2.47 -33.23
N GLY A 9 -4.24 2.08 -33.67
CA GLY A 9 -5.33 1.66 -32.79
C GLY A 9 -4.97 0.41 -32.02
N GLY A 10 -4.32 -0.58 -32.64
CA GLY A 10 -3.84 -1.79 -31.99
C GLY A 10 -2.73 -1.54 -30.98
N LYS A 11 -1.78 -0.64 -31.32
CA LYS A 11 -0.71 -0.23 -30.40
C LYS A 11 -1.24 0.53 -29.19
N ASP A 12 -2.19 1.44 -29.37
CA ASP A 12 -2.82 2.19 -28.29
C ASP A 12 -3.61 1.29 -27.35
N ALA A 13 -4.39 0.35 -27.89
CA ALA A 13 -5.13 -0.64 -27.12
C ALA A 13 -4.21 -1.58 -26.35
N SER A 14 -3.13 -2.06 -27.00
CA SER A 14 -2.11 -2.90 -26.38
C SER A 14 -1.37 -2.15 -25.27
N HIS A 15 -1.04 -0.89 -25.50
CA HIS A 15 -0.38 -0.03 -24.53
C HIS A 15 -1.27 0.24 -23.30
N LEU A 16 -2.56 0.51 -23.51
CA LEU A 16 -3.54 0.69 -22.44
C LEU A 16 -3.74 -0.59 -21.62
N LEU A 17 -3.81 -1.75 -22.27
CA LEU A 17 -3.92 -3.04 -21.57
C LEU A 17 -2.68 -3.33 -20.73
N ALA A 18 -1.48 -3.06 -21.27
CA ALA A 18 -0.23 -3.21 -20.55
C ALA A 18 -0.17 -2.25 -19.34
N GLU A 19 -0.67 -1.04 -19.48
CA GLU A 19 -0.77 -0.06 -18.41
C GLU A 19 -1.74 -0.50 -17.30
N VAL A 20 -2.90 -1.02 -17.66
CA VAL A 20 -3.88 -1.60 -16.72
C VAL A 20 -3.29 -2.79 -15.98
N ASP A 21 -2.63 -3.71 -16.68
CA ASP A 21 -1.96 -4.86 -16.05
C ASP A 21 -0.87 -4.44 -15.08
N GLY A 22 -0.10 -3.41 -15.43
CA GLY A 22 0.92 -2.84 -14.55
C GLY A 22 0.33 -2.23 -13.27
N ILE A 23 -0.79 -1.55 -13.39
CA ILE A 23 -1.51 -0.97 -12.23
C ILE A 23 -2.09 -2.06 -11.35
N VAL A 24 -2.71 -3.08 -11.93
CA VAL A 24 -3.28 -4.23 -11.20
C VAL A 24 -2.20 -4.98 -10.42
N LYS A 25 -1.03 -5.20 -11.03
CA LYS A 25 0.11 -5.82 -10.34
C LYS A 25 0.59 -4.99 -9.17
N ARG A 26 0.74 -3.69 -9.35
CA ARG A 26 1.14 -2.77 -8.27
C ARG A 26 0.12 -2.74 -7.14
N GLU A 27 -1.16 -2.75 -7.47
CA GLU A 27 -2.25 -2.81 -6.50
C GLU A 27 -2.16 -4.09 -5.66
N ALA A 28 -1.93 -5.25 -6.29
CA ALA A 28 -1.78 -6.51 -5.59
C ALA A 28 -0.57 -6.51 -4.64
N GLU A 29 0.58 -5.98 -5.08
CA GLU A 29 1.77 -5.83 -4.25
C GLU A 29 1.54 -4.89 -3.08
N LEU A 30 0.86 -3.77 -3.31
CA LEU A 30 0.52 -2.80 -2.27
C LEU A 30 -0.46 -3.40 -1.25
N ALA A 31 -1.43 -4.20 -1.69
CA ALA A 31 -2.38 -4.89 -0.82
C ALA A 31 -1.68 -5.88 0.10
N GLU A 32 -0.75 -6.66 -0.43
CA GLU A 32 0.06 -7.63 0.33
C GLU A 32 0.92 -6.91 1.38
N ARG A 33 1.60 -5.86 0.98
CA ARG A 33 2.41 -5.03 1.88
C ARG A 33 1.59 -4.35 2.96
N GLN A 34 0.41 -3.87 2.61
CA GLN A 34 -0.53 -3.27 3.56
C GLN A 34 -0.99 -4.29 4.60
N ALA A 35 -1.34 -5.52 4.18
CA ALA A 35 -1.74 -6.59 5.08
C ALA A 35 -0.63 -6.93 6.07
N ASP A 36 0.62 -7.07 5.62
CA ASP A 36 1.78 -7.32 6.47
C ASP A 36 1.99 -6.19 7.50
N LEU A 37 1.87 -4.94 7.07
CA LEU A 37 2.01 -3.79 7.95
C LEU A 37 0.86 -3.67 8.95
N GLU A 38 -0.36 -4.00 8.56
CA GLU A 38 -1.52 -4.04 9.46
C GLU A 38 -1.32 -5.07 10.57
N GLU A 39 -0.79 -6.24 10.23
CA GLU A 39 -0.45 -7.28 11.20
C GLU A 39 0.63 -6.81 12.18
N GLN A 40 1.73 -6.23 11.66
CA GLN A 40 2.84 -5.75 12.47
C GLN A 40 2.49 -4.54 13.36
N THR A 41 1.51 -3.75 12.96
CA THR A 41 1.05 -2.55 13.67
C THR A 41 -0.30 -2.72 14.33
N SER A 42 -0.75 -3.96 14.53
CA SER A 42 -2.04 -4.27 15.13
C SER A 42 -2.14 -3.74 16.56
N GLU A 43 -3.36 -3.52 16.99
CA GLU A 43 -3.65 -3.07 18.36
C GLU A 43 -3.17 -4.08 19.40
N ALA A 44 -3.24 -5.37 19.08
CA ALA A 44 -2.73 -6.45 19.92
C ALA A 44 -1.21 -6.37 20.09
N GLU A 45 -0.46 -6.11 19.03
CA GLU A 45 1.00 -5.91 19.06
C GLU A 45 1.38 -4.68 19.88
N ARG A 46 0.67 -3.57 19.70
CA ARG A 46 0.87 -2.34 20.47
C ARG A 46 0.59 -2.54 21.96
N ALA A 47 -0.48 -3.24 22.29
CA ALA A 47 -0.85 -3.55 23.66
C ALA A 47 0.17 -4.49 24.33
N ALA A 48 0.66 -5.49 23.61
CA ALA A 48 1.72 -6.39 24.09
C ALA A 48 3.02 -5.63 24.36
N LEU A 49 3.40 -4.72 23.48
CA LEU A 49 4.59 -3.89 23.61
C LEU A 49 4.46 -2.93 24.82
N SER A 50 3.32 -2.29 24.96
CA SER A 50 3.05 -1.41 26.12
C SER A 50 3.13 -2.17 27.44
N ARG A 51 2.60 -3.38 27.51
CA ARG A 51 2.72 -4.24 28.71
C ARG A 51 4.17 -4.61 28.99
N SER A 52 4.93 -4.98 27.96
CA SER A 52 6.35 -5.31 28.09
C SER A 52 7.16 -4.10 28.62
N SER A 53 6.89 -2.92 28.10
CA SER A 53 7.53 -1.67 28.56
C SER A 53 7.20 -1.35 30.01
N THR A 54 5.95 -1.51 30.41
CA THR A 54 5.53 -1.31 31.79
C THR A 54 6.19 -2.31 32.74
N GLN A 55 6.26 -3.56 32.37
CA GLN A 55 6.95 -4.61 33.16
C GLN A 55 8.45 -4.35 33.27
N ALA A 56 9.09 -3.97 32.18
CA ALA A 56 10.52 -3.66 32.17
C ALA A 56 10.84 -2.44 33.07
N GLN A 57 10.00 -1.41 33.02
CA GLN A 57 10.12 -0.24 33.90
C GLN A 57 9.95 -0.61 35.36
N ALA A 58 8.96 -1.43 35.70
CA ALA A 58 8.73 -1.91 37.05
C ALA A 58 9.91 -2.75 37.56
N SER A 59 10.50 -3.58 36.70
CA SER A 59 11.69 -4.35 37.02
C SER A 59 12.91 -3.47 37.25
N LEU A 60 13.07 -2.43 36.42
CA LEU A 60 14.14 -1.45 36.61
C LEU A 60 14.01 -0.72 37.95
N ASP A 61 12.82 -0.29 38.31
CA ASP A 61 12.56 0.41 39.57
C ASP A 61 12.83 -0.47 40.81
N ARG A 62 12.73 -1.79 40.66
CA ARG A 62 13.01 -2.77 41.72
C ARG A 62 14.44 -3.27 41.70
N ALA A 63 15.22 -2.99 40.67
CA ALA A 63 16.58 -3.51 40.53
C ALA A 63 17.47 -2.99 41.65
N SER A 64 18.13 -3.91 42.36
CA SER A 64 19.02 -3.59 43.47
C SER A 64 20.50 -3.61 43.09
N THR A 65 20.84 -4.25 41.97
CA THR A 65 22.20 -4.34 41.49
C THR A 65 22.43 -3.49 40.24
N ALA A 66 23.66 -3.02 40.06
CA ALA A 66 24.03 -2.26 38.88
C ALA A 66 23.96 -3.10 37.60
N GLU A 67 24.22 -4.39 37.70
CA GLU A 67 24.12 -5.33 36.57
C GLU A 67 22.70 -5.52 36.12
N ASP A 68 21.77 -5.73 37.03
CA ASP A 68 20.34 -5.85 36.74
C ASP A 68 19.77 -4.56 36.15
N ARG A 69 20.17 -3.40 36.69
CA ARG A 69 19.77 -2.11 36.14
C ARG A 69 20.18 -1.94 34.69
N ARG A 70 21.41 -2.27 34.34
CA ARG A 70 21.90 -2.19 32.96
C ARG A 70 21.11 -3.09 32.02
N LEU A 71 20.75 -4.28 32.48
CA LEU A 71 19.99 -5.24 31.72
C LEU A 71 18.57 -4.68 31.42
N TYR A 72 17.89 -4.16 32.41
CA TYR A 72 16.56 -3.58 32.22
C TYR A 72 16.58 -2.27 31.43
N GLU A 73 17.61 -1.45 31.59
CA GLU A 73 17.80 -0.25 30.76
C GLU A 73 17.98 -0.61 29.29
N ARG A 74 18.74 -1.66 28.97
CA ARG A 74 18.88 -2.19 27.60
C ARG A 74 17.55 -2.72 27.06
N GLN A 75 16.82 -3.43 27.88
CA GLN A 75 15.50 -3.96 27.49
C GLN A 75 14.56 -2.81 27.15
N LEU A 76 14.49 -1.77 27.97
CA LEU A 76 13.70 -0.58 27.70
C LEU A 76 14.13 0.13 26.43
N GLU A 77 15.42 0.23 26.17
CA GLU A 77 15.92 0.82 24.92
C GLU A 77 15.50 0.05 23.68
N VAL A 78 15.58 -1.29 23.72
CA VAL A 78 15.11 -2.16 22.64
C VAL A 78 13.60 -1.99 22.42
N LEU A 79 12.81 -1.96 23.48
CA LEU A 79 11.37 -1.77 23.42
C LEU A 79 11.01 -0.39 22.86
N LYS A 80 11.73 0.65 23.24
CA LYS A 80 11.56 2.00 22.71
C LYS A 80 11.83 2.08 21.21
N ARG A 81 12.88 1.45 20.73
CA ARG A 81 13.19 1.35 19.30
C ARG A 81 12.08 0.63 18.54
N ARG A 82 11.52 -0.42 19.13
CA ARG A 82 10.39 -1.13 18.54
C ARG A 82 9.14 -0.28 18.47
N GLU A 83 8.84 0.51 19.50
CA GLU A 83 7.75 1.49 19.49
C GLU A 83 7.92 2.52 18.38
N GLU A 84 9.11 3.07 18.22
CA GLU A 84 9.45 4.00 17.14
C GLU A 84 9.29 3.36 15.76
N ALA A 85 9.71 2.09 15.61
CA ALA A 85 9.54 1.34 14.38
C ALA A 85 8.05 1.11 14.04
N ILE A 86 7.21 0.83 15.04
CA ILE A 86 5.77 0.68 14.86
C ILE A 86 5.12 2.01 14.42
N VAL A 87 5.54 3.14 15.01
CA VAL A 87 5.07 4.47 14.59
C VAL A 87 5.42 4.74 13.12
N LYS A 88 6.64 4.44 12.71
CA LYS A 88 7.08 4.57 11.31
C LYS A 88 6.30 3.64 10.38
N ALA A 89 6.11 2.39 10.79
CA ALA A 89 5.35 1.39 10.03
C ALA A 89 3.89 1.81 9.87
N THR A 90 3.29 2.42 10.88
CA THR A 90 1.93 2.97 10.81
C THR A 90 1.82 4.08 9.76
N ARG A 91 2.82 4.95 9.67
CA ARG A 91 2.87 6.01 8.64
C ARG A 91 3.00 5.41 7.24
N VAL A 92 3.86 4.40 7.09
CA VAL A 92 4.03 3.69 5.81
C VAL A 92 2.73 2.99 5.42
N ARG A 93 2.05 2.34 6.35
CA ARG A 93 0.74 1.71 6.16
C ARG A 93 -0.28 2.71 5.63
N GLU A 94 -0.36 3.89 6.22
CA GLU A 94 -1.29 4.94 5.81
C GLU A 94 -0.98 5.45 4.39
N ARG A 95 0.28 5.65 4.06
CA ARG A 95 0.71 6.04 2.71
C ARG A 95 0.37 4.96 1.68
N LEU A 96 0.54 3.68 2.04
CA LEU A 96 0.18 2.56 1.16
C LEU A 96 -1.32 2.49 0.93
N ARG A 97 -2.13 2.75 1.95
CA ARG A 97 -3.58 2.84 1.83
C ARG A 97 -3.98 3.90 0.81
N ILE A 98 -3.41 5.08 0.88
CA ILE A 98 -3.67 6.17 -0.05
C ILE A 98 -3.25 5.80 -1.47
N ARG A 99 -2.05 5.24 -1.63
CA ARG A 99 -1.56 4.79 -2.95
C ARG A 99 -2.46 3.73 -3.57
N ARG A 100 -2.95 2.82 -2.75
CA ARG A 100 -3.87 1.77 -3.19
C ARG A 100 -5.20 2.35 -3.65
N GLU A 101 -5.77 3.28 -2.90
CA GLU A 101 -6.99 4.00 -3.29
C GLU A 101 -6.79 4.75 -4.60
N MET A 102 -5.66 5.43 -4.78
CA MET A 102 -5.32 6.10 -6.03
C MET A 102 -5.23 5.14 -7.21
N ALA A 103 -4.60 3.97 -7.01
CA ALA A 103 -4.51 2.94 -8.04
C ALA A 103 -5.88 2.41 -8.43
N GLU A 104 -6.78 2.17 -7.46
CA GLU A 104 -8.16 1.77 -7.72
C GLU A 104 -8.92 2.82 -8.55
N HIS A 105 -8.77 4.09 -8.23
CA HIS A 105 -9.37 5.17 -9.01
C HIS A 105 -8.80 5.28 -10.42
N GLN A 106 -7.50 5.09 -10.58
CA GLN A 106 -6.87 5.06 -11.90
C GLN A 106 -7.40 3.92 -12.77
N VAL A 107 -7.56 2.73 -12.21
CA VAL A 107 -8.13 1.57 -12.93
C VAL A 107 -9.58 1.86 -13.34
N LYS A 108 -10.38 2.42 -12.46
CA LYS A 108 -11.77 2.81 -12.75
C LYS A 108 -11.83 3.85 -13.86
N GLN A 109 -10.95 4.83 -13.84
CA GLN A 109 -10.88 5.87 -14.86
C GLN A 109 -10.47 5.29 -16.22
N LEU A 110 -9.47 4.42 -16.25
CA LEU A 110 -9.05 3.74 -17.48
C LEU A 110 -10.16 2.87 -18.07
N ARG A 111 -10.90 2.15 -17.25
CA ARG A 111 -12.07 1.36 -17.69
C ARG A 111 -13.15 2.24 -18.28
N LEU A 112 -13.42 3.38 -17.68
CA LEU A 112 -14.37 4.36 -18.18
C LEU A 112 -13.92 4.95 -19.53
N ASP A 113 -12.65 5.30 -19.64
CA ASP A 113 -12.06 5.83 -20.87
C ASP A 113 -12.11 4.79 -22.01
N LEU A 114 -11.82 3.53 -21.71
CA LEU A 114 -11.94 2.42 -22.67
C LEU A 114 -13.42 2.23 -23.11
N SER A 115 -14.37 2.30 -22.20
CA SER A 115 -15.80 2.20 -22.50
C SER A 115 -16.26 3.37 -23.36
N ARG A 116 -15.80 4.58 -23.10
CA ARG A 116 -16.07 5.77 -23.93
C ARG A 116 -15.46 5.63 -25.32
N GLY A 117 -14.22 5.16 -25.40
CA GLY A 117 -13.56 4.91 -26.67
C GLY A 117 -14.31 3.89 -27.52
N ALA A 118 -14.79 2.81 -26.94
CA ALA A 118 -15.62 1.81 -27.59
C ALA A 118 -16.96 2.39 -28.04
N ALA A 119 -17.64 3.18 -27.20
CA ALA A 119 -18.89 3.83 -27.53
C ALA A 119 -18.75 4.83 -28.68
N VAL A 120 -17.68 5.64 -28.67
CA VAL A 120 -17.37 6.58 -29.75
C VAL A 120 -17.08 5.85 -31.06
N SER A 121 -16.36 4.74 -31.01
CA SER A 121 -16.10 3.90 -32.18
C SER A 121 -17.36 3.31 -32.79
N LEU A 122 -18.37 2.98 -31.99
CA LEU A 122 -19.67 2.49 -32.45
C LEU A 122 -20.56 3.59 -33.03
N ASP A 123 -20.48 4.80 -32.49
CA ASP A 123 -21.29 5.95 -32.92
C ASP A 123 -20.78 6.60 -34.22
N VAL A 124 -19.47 6.58 -34.48
CA VAL A 124 -18.88 7.17 -35.70
C VAL A 124 -19.42 6.60 -37.01
N PRO A 125 -19.63 5.26 -37.17
CA PRO A 125 -20.28 4.75 -38.37
C PRO A 125 -21.69 5.22 -38.59
N GLU A 126 -22.47 5.41 -37.54
CA GLU A 126 -23.84 5.94 -37.61
C GLU A 126 -23.85 7.41 -38.03
N LEU A 127 -22.98 8.22 -37.49
CA LEU A 127 -22.83 9.62 -37.86
C LEU A 127 -22.34 9.82 -39.30
N SER A 128 -21.50 8.94 -39.79
CA SER A 128 -20.98 9.01 -41.16
C SER A 128 -21.95 8.48 -42.21
N SER A 129 -23.01 7.74 -41.85
CA SER A 129 -24.04 7.25 -42.72
C SER A 129 -25.19 8.22 -42.94
N ARG A 130 -25.18 9.33 -42.25
CA ARG A 130 -26.12 10.43 -42.38
C ARG A 130 -25.53 11.58 -43.21
#